data_33542a273a51d6dd76d7986c8082ed00
#
_entry.id   33542a273a51d6dd76d7986c8082ed00
#
_cell.length_a   1.000
_cell.length_b   1.000
_cell.length_c   1.000
_cell.angle_alpha   90.00
_cell.angle_beta   90.00
_cell.angle_gamma   90.00
#
_symmetry.space_group_name_H-M   'P 1'
#
loop_
_entity.id
_entity.type
_entity.pdbx_description
1 polymer ?
#
loop_
_entity_poly.entity_id
_entity_poly.type
_entity_poly.pdbx_seq_one_letter_code
_entity_poly.pdbx_strand_id
1 'polypeptide(L)'
;MKKLVYLIFLSLFATISLNAHEIWLELDDKKDEAKLFFGHFDGKQLESGEKFSRIKEGVVYPTELLKEIKRNNDNITYTLNKRSDITVVRTSEPRKARNSEVVENKIAYSKSGRTNTEVVTDFDIIPIEENSNTFKIVFKNEPIKKSKIRVISPTGWEKTFDTDDKGEFTIHTPWIGKYLIQANFEDETKGEIDGKEYDKTIHSITYTIDAEQGIPWNIKR
;
A
#
# COMPACT_ATOMS: atom_id res chain seq x y z
N MET A 1 16.45 58.13 13.53
CA MET A 1 16.78 57.00 12.68
C MET A 1 16.48 55.74 13.45
N LYS A 2 15.33 55.10 13.17
CA LYS A 2 14.91 53.86 13.85
C LYS A 2 15.39 52.66 13.01
N LYS A 3 16.30 51.86 13.56
CA LYS A 3 16.78 50.62 12.93
C LYS A 3 15.72 49.54 13.14
N LEU A 4 15.07 49.13 12.05
CA LEU A 4 14.13 48.00 12.00
C LEU A 4 14.98 46.72 11.92
N VAL A 5 14.95 45.93 13.00
CA VAL A 5 15.58 44.60 13.04
C VAL A 5 14.57 43.58 12.55
N TYR A 6 14.74 43.05 11.34
CA TYR A 6 13.97 41.92 10.84
C TYR A 6 14.48 40.63 11.48
N LEU A 7 13.70 40.07 12.39
CA LEU A 7 13.93 38.72 12.92
C LEU A 7 13.36 37.73 11.88
N ILE A 8 14.24 37.11 11.09
CA ILE A 8 13.87 36.00 10.22
C ILE A 8 13.71 34.76 11.09
N PHE A 9 12.47 34.39 11.36
CA PHE A 9 12.14 33.10 11.98
C PHE A 9 12.36 32.01 10.93
N LEU A 10 13.52 31.38 10.94
CA LEU A 10 13.80 30.18 10.16
C LEU A 10 13.10 29.01 10.85
N SER A 11 11.85 28.74 10.49
CA SER A 11 11.13 27.55 10.94
C SER A 11 11.80 26.32 10.32
N LEU A 12 12.65 25.67 11.10
CA LEU A 12 13.23 24.37 10.80
C LEU A 12 12.07 23.34 10.86
N PHE A 13 11.42 23.09 9.74
CA PHE A 13 10.53 21.95 9.59
C PHE A 13 11.40 20.69 9.67
N ALA A 14 11.61 20.19 10.88
CA ALA A 14 12.06 18.82 11.09
C ALA A 14 10.92 17.92 10.63
N THR A 15 11.00 17.41 9.41
CA THR A 15 10.18 16.29 8.96
C THR A 15 10.60 15.07 9.77
N ILE A 16 9.97 14.90 10.93
CA ILE A 16 10.01 13.62 11.63
C ILE A 16 9.27 12.66 10.71
N SER A 17 10.00 11.85 9.98
CA SER A 17 9.46 10.64 9.34
C SER A 17 9.00 9.74 10.49
N LEU A 18 7.73 9.89 10.88
CA LEU A 18 7.05 8.89 11.69
C LEU A 18 7.01 7.66 10.80
N ASN A 19 7.91 6.70 11.05
CA ASN A 19 7.85 5.37 10.46
C ASN A 19 6.50 4.76 10.86
N ALA A 20 5.50 4.97 10.01
CA ALA A 20 4.19 4.36 10.17
C ALA A 20 4.35 2.89 9.81
N HIS A 21 3.78 2.00 10.63
CA HIS A 21 3.70 0.58 10.29
C HIS A 21 2.94 0.41 8.98
N GLU A 22 3.48 -0.38 8.09
CA GLU A 22 2.84 -0.81 6.86
C GLU A 22 2.13 -2.15 7.07
N ILE A 23 1.08 -2.38 6.29
CA ILE A 23 0.49 -3.71 6.11
C ILE A 23 0.68 -4.05 4.64
N TRP A 24 1.39 -5.14 4.35
CA TRP A 24 1.67 -5.54 2.98
C TRP A 24 1.45 -7.03 2.76
N LEU A 25 1.27 -7.39 1.51
CA LEU A 25 1.06 -8.75 1.05
C LEU A 25 2.28 -9.21 0.25
N GLU A 26 2.75 -10.41 0.47
CA GLU A 26 3.80 -11.05 -0.33
C GLU A 26 3.29 -12.35 -0.93
N LEU A 27 3.31 -12.45 -2.25
CA LEU A 27 3.09 -13.71 -2.96
C LEU A 27 4.35 -14.58 -2.83
N ASP A 28 4.17 -15.86 -2.50
CA ASP A 28 5.28 -16.81 -2.42
C ASP A 28 5.75 -17.21 -3.82
N ASP A 29 7.06 -17.28 -4.03
CA ASP A 29 7.64 -17.58 -5.36
C ASP A 29 7.50 -19.04 -5.76
N LYS A 30 7.29 -19.94 -4.79
CA LYS A 30 7.32 -21.40 -4.98
C LYS A 30 6.02 -22.11 -4.60
N LYS A 31 5.13 -21.42 -3.88
CA LYS A 31 3.89 -21.98 -3.37
C LYS A 31 2.70 -21.18 -3.84
N ASP A 32 1.55 -21.83 -3.92
CA ASP A 32 0.26 -21.20 -4.14
C ASP A 32 -0.22 -20.52 -2.83
N GLU A 33 0.59 -19.61 -2.29
CA GLU A 33 0.34 -18.91 -1.03
C GLU A 33 0.70 -17.43 -1.15
N ALA A 34 -0.05 -16.60 -0.43
CA ALA A 34 0.33 -15.22 -0.15
C ALA A 34 0.26 -14.97 1.36
N LYS A 35 1.12 -14.08 1.87
CA LYS A 35 1.19 -13.76 3.30
C LYS A 35 1.03 -12.26 3.52
N LEU A 36 0.11 -11.90 4.40
CA LEU A 36 -0.10 -10.53 4.85
C LEU A 36 0.70 -10.30 6.14
N PHE A 37 1.52 -9.27 6.11
CA PHE A 37 2.37 -8.85 7.21
C PHE A 37 1.96 -7.47 7.73
N PHE A 38 2.39 -7.15 8.94
CA PHE A 38 2.26 -5.85 9.57
C PHE A 38 3.58 -5.50 10.26
N GLY A 39 4.09 -4.28 10.04
CA GLY A 39 5.37 -3.86 10.63
C GLY A 39 6.07 -2.79 9.79
N HIS A 40 7.39 -2.86 9.73
CA HIS A 40 8.23 -1.98 8.92
C HIS A 40 8.84 -2.76 7.76
N PHE A 41 8.40 -2.42 6.54
CA PHE A 41 8.82 -3.13 5.32
C PHE A 41 10.32 -2.97 5.05
N ASP A 42 10.88 -1.79 5.24
CA ASP A 42 12.29 -1.44 5.02
C ASP A 42 13.26 -2.26 5.91
N GLY A 43 12.92 -2.44 7.17
CA GLY A 43 13.70 -3.19 8.15
C GLY A 43 13.27 -4.65 8.33
N LYS A 44 12.21 -5.10 7.64
CA LYS A 44 11.55 -6.40 7.85
C LYS A 44 11.24 -6.69 9.32
N GLN A 45 10.92 -5.64 10.07
CA GLN A 45 10.52 -5.75 11.46
C GLN A 45 9.03 -6.06 11.53
N LEU A 46 8.70 -7.31 11.79
CA LEU A 46 7.32 -7.78 11.87
C LEU A 46 6.75 -7.56 13.26
N GLU A 47 5.53 -7.06 13.30
CA GLU A 47 4.71 -7.09 14.49
C GLU A 47 4.05 -8.46 14.65
N SER A 48 3.90 -8.88 15.89
CA SER A 48 3.35 -10.20 16.23
C SER A 48 2.45 -10.14 17.47
N GLY A 49 1.79 -11.25 17.78
CA GLY A 49 0.95 -11.40 18.97
C GLY A 49 -0.19 -10.40 19.01
N GLU A 50 -0.37 -9.72 20.16
CA GLU A 50 -1.49 -8.80 20.39
C GLU A 50 -1.56 -7.64 19.37
N LYS A 51 -0.43 -7.08 18.97
CA LYS A 51 -0.40 -6.01 17.98
C LYS A 51 -0.90 -6.47 16.60
N PHE A 52 -0.45 -7.67 16.18
CA PHE A 52 -0.85 -8.26 14.91
C PHE A 52 -2.30 -8.76 14.94
N SER A 53 -2.81 -9.21 16.07
CA SER A 53 -4.17 -9.74 16.22
C SER A 53 -5.28 -8.76 15.80
N ARG A 54 -4.98 -7.44 15.81
CA ARG A 54 -5.90 -6.37 15.40
C ARG A 54 -6.08 -6.27 13.88
N ILE A 55 -5.20 -6.92 13.10
CA ILE A 55 -5.28 -6.89 11.64
C ILE A 55 -6.34 -7.89 11.19
N LYS A 56 -7.39 -7.40 10.52
CA LYS A 56 -8.46 -8.25 9.97
C LYS A 56 -7.95 -9.02 8.74
N GLU A 57 -8.53 -10.18 8.49
CA GLU A 57 -8.17 -11.04 7.35
C GLU A 57 -8.56 -10.43 6.00
N GLY A 58 -9.68 -9.71 5.94
CA GLY A 58 -10.16 -9.07 4.72
C GLY A 58 -10.79 -10.04 3.73
N VAL A 59 -11.07 -9.53 2.54
CA VAL A 59 -11.65 -10.26 1.40
C VAL A 59 -10.59 -10.34 0.30
N VAL A 60 -10.40 -11.53 -0.23
CA VAL A 60 -9.44 -11.81 -1.33
C VAL A 60 -10.08 -11.53 -2.68
N TYR A 61 -9.33 -10.89 -3.58
CA TYR A 61 -9.71 -10.66 -4.97
C TYR A 61 -8.57 -11.13 -5.92
N PRO A 62 -8.92 -11.83 -7.02
CA PRO A 62 -10.25 -12.41 -7.33
C PRO A 62 -10.70 -13.45 -6.28
N THR A 63 -11.99 -13.47 -5.95
CA THR A 63 -12.52 -14.30 -4.83
C THR A 63 -12.35 -15.80 -5.05
N GLU A 64 -12.40 -16.25 -6.31
CA GLU A 64 -12.25 -17.65 -6.71
C GLU A 64 -10.83 -18.19 -6.51
N LEU A 65 -9.86 -17.34 -6.31
CA LEU A 65 -8.47 -17.77 -6.02
C LEU A 65 -8.33 -18.34 -4.62
N LEU A 66 -9.12 -17.89 -3.67
CA LEU A 66 -8.96 -18.27 -2.28
C LEU A 66 -9.38 -19.71 -2.03
N LYS A 67 -8.50 -20.50 -1.43
CA LYS A 67 -8.76 -21.84 -0.92
C LYS A 67 -8.93 -21.87 0.59
N GLU A 68 -8.01 -21.24 1.32
CA GLU A 68 -7.97 -21.27 2.79
C GLU A 68 -7.32 -20.00 3.34
N ILE A 69 -7.76 -19.56 4.50
CA ILE A 69 -7.10 -18.51 5.29
C ILE A 69 -6.62 -19.11 6.60
N LYS A 70 -5.34 -18.88 6.92
CA LYS A 70 -4.74 -19.30 8.19
C LYS A 70 -4.07 -18.11 8.88
N ARG A 71 -4.54 -17.79 10.07
CA ARG A 71 -3.90 -16.79 10.93
C ARG A 71 -2.75 -17.43 11.71
N ASN A 72 -1.59 -16.80 11.64
CA ASN A 72 -0.41 -17.12 12.42
C ASN A 72 -0.12 -16.00 13.43
N ASN A 73 0.95 -16.13 14.19
CA ASN A 73 1.31 -15.15 15.22
C ASN A 73 1.78 -13.79 14.65
N ASP A 74 2.35 -13.77 13.45
CA ASP A 74 2.98 -12.61 12.80
C ASP A 74 2.53 -12.38 11.34
N ASN A 75 1.65 -13.23 10.81
CA ASN A 75 1.12 -13.11 9.47
C ASN A 75 -0.24 -13.78 9.30
N ILE A 76 -0.94 -13.44 8.21
CA ILE A 76 -2.10 -14.18 7.71
C ILE A 76 -1.69 -14.83 6.40
N THR A 77 -1.78 -16.16 6.31
CA THR A 77 -1.51 -16.93 5.10
C THR A 77 -2.80 -17.17 4.34
N TYR A 78 -2.82 -16.84 3.07
CA TYR A 78 -3.87 -17.14 2.09
C TYR A 78 -3.35 -18.24 1.19
N THR A 79 -3.92 -19.43 1.29
CA THR A 79 -3.66 -20.54 0.36
C THR A 79 -4.54 -20.34 -0.86
N LEU A 80 -3.96 -20.43 -2.05
CA LEU A 80 -4.62 -20.15 -3.32
C LEU A 80 -4.88 -21.45 -4.09
N ASN A 81 -5.91 -21.44 -4.96
CA ASN A 81 -6.15 -22.55 -5.88
C ASN A 81 -5.10 -22.67 -6.99
N LYS A 82 -4.47 -21.55 -7.32
CA LYS A 82 -3.32 -21.43 -8.21
C LYS A 82 -2.55 -20.17 -7.87
N ARG A 83 -1.25 -20.13 -8.15
CA ARG A 83 -0.44 -18.90 -8.02
C ARG A 83 -0.93 -17.85 -9.03
N SER A 84 -1.29 -16.69 -8.54
CA SER A 84 -1.77 -15.55 -9.32
C SER A 84 -1.60 -14.26 -8.54
N ASP A 85 -1.63 -13.13 -9.22
CA ASP A 85 -1.73 -11.83 -8.58
C ASP A 85 -2.98 -11.78 -7.69
N ILE A 86 -2.84 -11.20 -6.51
CA ILE A 86 -3.87 -11.23 -5.49
C ILE A 86 -3.95 -9.87 -4.77
N THR A 87 -5.17 -9.45 -4.45
CA THR A 87 -5.44 -8.27 -3.62
C THR A 87 -6.29 -8.68 -2.41
N VAL A 88 -5.89 -8.25 -1.22
CA VAL A 88 -6.67 -8.40 0.01
C VAL A 88 -7.25 -7.05 0.39
N VAL A 89 -8.58 -6.96 0.46
CA VAL A 89 -9.31 -5.72 0.80
C VAL A 89 -9.84 -5.80 2.21
N ARG A 90 -9.55 -4.79 3.02
CA ARG A 90 -9.98 -4.67 4.41
C ARG A 90 -10.70 -3.35 4.64
N THR A 91 -11.94 -3.44 5.08
CA THR A 91 -12.76 -2.27 5.44
C THR A 91 -12.78 -2.15 6.96
N SER A 92 -12.57 -0.95 7.46
CA SER A 92 -12.75 -0.63 8.88
C SER A 92 -14.10 0.05 9.10
N GLU A 93 -14.60 -0.02 10.31
CA GLU A 93 -15.80 0.73 10.68
C GLU A 93 -15.57 2.24 10.57
N PRO A 94 -16.57 3.02 10.14
CA PRO A 94 -16.51 4.47 10.14
C PRO A 94 -16.21 5.02 11.53
N ARG A 95 -15.30 5.99 11.61
CA ARG A 95 -14.92 6.65 12.87
C ARG A 95 -14.44 8.08 12.62
N LYS A 96 -14.57 8.94 13.62
CA LYS A 96 -14.04 10.29 13.56
C LYS A 96 -12.53 10.29 13.28
N ALA A 97 -12.11 11.13 12.36
CA ALA A 97 -10.71 11.41 12.13
C ALA A 97 -10.07 12.05 13.37
N ARG A 98 -8.77 11.87 13.55
CA ARG A 98 -8.06 12.41 14.70
C ARG A 98 -8.19 13.95 14.74
N ASN A 99 -8.67 14.49 15.88
CA ASN A 99 -8.85 15.93 16.09
C ASN A 99 -9.79 16.60 15.05
N SER A 100 -10.81 15.88 14.58
CA SER A 100 -11.77 16.35 13.59
C SER A 100 -13.18 15.86 13.93
N GLU A 101 -14.21 16.56 13.43
CA GLU A 101 -15.60 16.10 13.46
C GLU A 101 -15.94 15.22 12.24
N VAL A 102 -15.06 15.18 11.21
CA VAL A 102 -15.25 14.39 10.00
C VAL A 102 -15.18 12.90 10.34
N VAL A 103 -16.19 12.16 9.92
CA VAL A 103 -16.25 10.70 10.05
C VAL A 103 -15.67 10.07 8.78
N GLU A 104 -14.63 9.25 8.93
CA GLU A 104 -13.96 8.58 7.85
C GLU A 104 -14.29 7.08 7.83
N ASN A 105 -14.67 6.58 6.67
CA ASN A 105 -14.54 5.17 6.32
C ASN A 105 -13.13 4.92 5.78
N LYS A 106 -12.51 3.75 6.08
CA LYS A 106 -11.17 3.41 5.59
C LYS A 106 -11.19 2.05 4.94
N ILE A 107 -10.72 2.00 3.69
CA ILE A 107 -10.57 0.79 2.91
C ILE A 107 -9.09 0.64 2.55
N ALA A 108 -8.50 -0.46 2.99
CA ALA A 108 -7.10 -0.78 2.75
C ALA A 108 -6.99 -1.96 1.79
N TYR A 109 -6.16 -1.79 0.77
CA TYR A 109 -5.86 -2.76 -0.27
C TYR A 109 -4.41 -3.21 -0.10
N SER A 110 -4.18 -4.51 -0.03
CA SER A 110 -2.83 -5.08 -0.02
C SER A 110 -2.71 -6.03 -1.20
N LYS A 111 -1.87 -5.67 -2.19
CA LYS A 111 -1.71 -6.37 -3.47
C LYS A 111 -0.32 -6.98 -3.59
N SER A 112 -0.22 -8.12 -4.28
CA SER A 112 1.05 -8.74 -4.64
C SER A 112 0.95 -9.47 -5.98
N GLY A 113 2.06 -9.49 -6.74
CA GLY A 113 2.18 -10.02 -8.09
C GLY A 113 2.25 -8.89 -9.13
N ARG A 114 2.65 -9.19 -10.39
CA ARG A 114 2.84 -8.18 -11.45
C ARG A 114 2.50 -8.71 -12.85
N THR A 115 1.63 -9.71 -12.91
CA THR A 115 1.25 -10.36 -14.17
C THR A 115 -0.15 -9.98 -14.64
N ASN A 116 -1.05 -9.59 -13.70
CA ASN A 116 -2.40 -9.20 -14.04
C ASN A 116 -2.49 -7.69 -14.38
N THR A 117 -2.92 -7.39 -15.60
CA THR A 117 -3.15 -6.03 -16.12
C THR A 117 -4.59 -5.55 -15.96
N GLU A 118 -5.48 -6.40 -15.43
CA GLU A 118 -6.89 -6.09 -15.24
C GLU A 118 -7.15 -5.43 -13.87
N VAL A 119 -8.08 -4.50 -13.84
CA VAL A 119 -8.57 -3.87 -12.60
C VAL A 119 -9.47 -4.87 -11.88
N VAL A 120 -9.16 -5.21 -10.64
CA VAL A 120 -9.92 -6.19 -9.84
C VAL A 120 -10.60 -5.59 -8.61
N THR A 121 -10.25 -4.36 -8.25
CA THR A 121 -10.82 -3.63 -7.10
C THR A 121 -11.10 -2.17 -7.46
N ASP A 122 -12.00 -1.50 -6.73
CA ASP A 122 -12.35 -0.10 -7.00
C ASP A 122 -11.15 0.84 -7.00
N PHE A 123 -10.20 0.66 -6.08
CA PHE A 123 -8.94 1.40 -6.05
C PHE A 123 -7.82 0.40 -6.32
N ASP A 124 -7.13 0.56 -7.44
CA ASP A 124 -6.13 -0.41 -7.89
C ASP A 124 -4.92 0.27 -8.53
N ILE A 125 -3.78 -0.42 -8.45
CA ILE A 125 -2.56 -0.14 -9.21
C ILE A 125 -2.29 -1.36 -10.08
N ILE A 126 -2.30 -1.19 -11.39
CA ILE A 126 -2.07 -2.26 -12.35
C ILE A 126 -0.81 -1.98 -13.18
N PRO A 127 -0.01 -3.00 -13.55
CA PRO A 127 1.03 -2.83 -14.55
C PRO A 127 0.38 -2.59 -15.92
N ILE A 128 0.98 -1.75 -16.78
CA ILE A 128 0.45 -1.49 -18.14
C ILE A 128 0.58 -2.70 -19.07
N GLU A 129 1.52 -3.60 -18.77
CA GLU A 129 1.73 -4.91 -19.39
C GLU A 129 2.35 -5.86 -18.36
N GLU A 130 2.30 -7.16 -18.60
CA GLU A 130 2.86 -8.17 -17.69
C GLU A 130 4.33 -7.85 -17.36
N ASN A 131 4.67 -7.88 -16.07
CA ASN A 131 6.01 -7.63 -15.54
C ASN A 131 6.59 -6.24 -15.82
N SER A 132 5.76 -5.28 -16.27
CA SER A 132 6.16 -3.89 -16.48
C SER A 132 6.57 -3.21 -15.17
N ASN A 133 7.50 -2.26 -15.27
CA ASN A 133 7.80 -1.28 -14.21
C ASN A 133 7.04 0.03 -14.40
N THR A 134 6.19 0.12 -15.42
CA THR A 134 5.22 1.20 -15.60
C THR A 134 3.85 0.71 -15.15
N PHE A 135 3.22 1.51 -14.31
CA PHE A 135 1.95 1.19 -13.67
C PHE A 135 0.94 2.29 -13.94
N LYS A 136 -0.32 1.95 -13.81
CA LYS A 136 -1.44 2.87 -13.83
C LYS A 136 -2.22 2.75 -12.54
N ILE A 137 -2.56 3.89 -11.91
CA ILE A 137 -3.44 3.92 -10.74
C ILE A 137 -4.83 4.36 -11.19
N VAL A 138 -5.85 3.67 -10.67
CA VAL A 138 -7.25 3.90 -11.03
C VAL A 138 -8.14 3.90 -9.80
N PHE A 139 -9.25 4.65 -9.89
CA PHE A 139 -10.38 4.55 -8.98
C PHE A 139 -11.66 4.39 -9.80
N LYS A 140 -12.41 3.29 -9.55
CA LYS A 140 -13.61 2.93 -10.31
C LYS A 140 -13.38 2.93 -11.84
N ASN A 141 -12.25 2.37 -12.26
CA ASN A 141 -11.71 2.33 -13.64
C ASN A 141 -11.25 3.67 -14.21
N GLU A 142 -11.42 4.79 -13.50
CA GLU A 142 -10.94 6.08 -13.96
C GLU A 142 -9.51 6.36 -13.49
N PRO A 143 -8.60 6.88 -14.34
CA PRO A 143 -7.22 7.15 -13.98
C PRO A 143 -7.10 8.28 -12.96
N ILE A 144 -6.27 8.09 -11.93
CA ILE A 144 -5.99 9.13 -10.94
C ILE A 144 -4.73 9.90 -11.36
N LYS A 145 -4.93 11.16 -11.72
CA LYS A 145 -3.87 12.08 -12.16
C LYS A 145 -3.20 12.77 -10.99
N LYS A 146 -1.91 13.08 -11.13
CA LYS A 146 -1.13 13.84 -10.13
C LYS A 146 -1.18 13.22 -8.72
N SER A 147 -1.36 11.91 -8.65
CA SER A 147 -1.30 11.16 -7.40
C SER A 147 0.13 10.97 -6.96
N LYS A 148 0.37 11.04 -5.66
CA LYS A 148 1.68 10.78 -5.05
C LYS A 148 1.83 9.30 -4.77
N ILE A 149 2.86 8.69 -5.36
CA ILE A 149 3.20 7.27 -5.22
C ILE A 149 4.50 7.16 -4.44
N ARG A 150 4.47 6.61 -3.24
CA ARG A 150 5.68 6.30 -2.46
C ARG A 150 6.15 4.89 -2.83
N VAL A 151 7.44 4.74 -3.07
CA VAL A 151 8.07 3.44 -3.35
C VAL A 151 9.18 3.21 -2.36
N ILE A 152 9.15 2.05 -1.69
CA ILE A 152 10.20 1.58 -0.78
C ILE A 152 10.92 0.43 -1.47
N SER A 153 12.24 0.54 -1.57
CA SER A 153 13.10 -0.50 -2.17
C SER A 153 13.47 -1.59 -1.15
N PRO A 154 13.99 -2.75 -1.60
CA PRO A 154 14.47 -3.78 -0.70
C PRO A 154 15.64 -3.33 0.19
N THR A 155 16.31 -2.23 -0.15
CA THR A 155 17.41 -1.64 0.64
C THR A 155 16.93 -0.62 1.68
N GLY A 156 15.60 -0.34 1.75
CA GLY A 156 15.02 0.71 2.60
C GLY A 156 15.09 2.12 1.99
N TRP A 157 15.58 2.26 0.75
CA TRP A 157 15.55 3.55 0.06
C TRP A 157 14.14 3.88 -0.42
N GLU A 158 13.73 5.13 -0.27
CA GLU A 158 12.39 5.60 -0.62
C GLU A 158 12.43 6.67 -1.71
N LYS A 159 11.42 6.64 -2.57
CA LYS A 159 11.19 7.67 -3.58
C LYS A 159 9.70 7.91 -3.80
N THR A 160 9.35 9.17 -4.03
CA THR A 160 8.01 9.57 -4.42
C THR A 160 7.99 9.86 -5.92
N PHE A 161 6.94 9.38 -6.59
CA PHE A 161 6.62 9.63 -7.99
C PHE A 161 5.28 10.34 -8.06
N ASP A 162 5.07 11.12 -9.11
CA ASP A 162 3.76 11.68 -9.43
C ASP A 162 3.21 10.95 -10.68
N THR A 163 1.91 10.67 -10.70
CA THR A 163 1.27 10.14 -11.90
C THR A 163 1.04 11.22 -12.93
N ASP A 164 1.13 10.84 -14.20
CA ASP A 164 0.84 11.71 -15.34
C ASP A 164 -0.67 11.91 -15.59
N ASP A 165 -1.03 12.52 -16.72
CA ASP A 165 -2.43 12.75 -17.11
C ASP A 165 -3.21 11.47 -17.46
N LYS A 166 -2.53 10.34 -17.63
CA LYS A 166 -3.15 9.01 -17.83
C LYS A 166 -3.22 8.19 -16.55
N GLY A 167 -2.76 8.77 -15.41
CA GLY A 167 -2.60 8.05 -14.14
C GLY A 167 -1.42 7.08 -14.14
N GLU A 168 -0.46 7.23 -15.06
CA GLU A 168 0.69 6.35 -15.21
C GLU A 168 1.92 6.88 -14.48
N PHE A 169 2.75 5.97 -13.98
CA PHE A 169 4.06 6.25 -13.38
C PHE A 169 5.01 5.08 -13.63
N THR A 170 6.30 5.38 -13.76
CA THR A 170 7.35 4.37 -13.97
C THR A 170 8.32 4.37 -12.81
N ILE A 171 8.60 3.19 -12.26
CA ILE A 171 9.60 3.01 -11.20
C ILE A 171 10.88 2.40 -11.76
N HIS A 172 11.99 2.64 -11.05
CA HIS A 172 13.25 1.98 -11.31
C HIS A 172 13.53 0.96 -10.20
N THR A 173 13.89 -0.26 -10.58
CA THR A 173 14.19 -1.37 -9.67
C THR A 173 15.65 -1.80 -9.79
N PRO A 174 16.63 -0.96 -9.37
CA PRO A 174 18.05 -1.28 -9.55
C PRO A 174 18.53 -2.45 -8.71
N TRP A 175 17.82 -2.81 -7.63
CA TRP A 175 18.20 -3.91 -6.75
C TRP A 175 17.26 -5.09 -6.90
N ILE A 176 17.80 -6.32 -6.77
CA ILE A 176 17.01 -7.54 -6.69
C ILE A 176 16.24 -7.55 -5.36
N GLY A 177 14.97 -7.93 -5.38
CA GLY A 177 14.15 -8.12 -4.18
C GLY A 177 12.80 -7.42 -4.26
N LYS A 178 12.11 -7.38 -3.12
CA LYS A 178 10.74 -6.87 -3.03
C LYS A 178 10.72 -5.36 -2.88
N TYR A 179 9.87 -4.70 -3.68
CA TYR A 179 9.54 -3.28 -3.61
C TYR A 179 8.12 -3.13 -3.12
N LEU A 180 7.89 -2.13 -2.27
CA LEU A 180 6.55 -1.75 -1.81
C LEU A 180 6.15 -0.43 -2.45
N ILE A 181 5.06 -0.44 -3.19
CA ILE A 181 4.43 0.73 -3.81
C ILE A 181 3.23 1.11 -2.94
N GLN A 182 3.09 2.39 -2.61
CA GLN A 182 2.02 2.90 -1.75
C GLN A 182 1.35 4.11 -2.38
N ALA A 183 0.02 4.16 -2.28
CA ALA A 183 -0.77 5.32 -2.66
C ALA A 183 -2.00 5.46 -1.76
N ASN A 184 -2.53 6.69 -1.67
CA ASN A 184 -3.79 6.99 -1.02
C ASN A 184 -4.68 7.78 -1.96
N PHE A 185 -5.99 7.61 -1.79
CA PHE A 185 -7.01 8.36 -2.49
C PHE A 185 -8.16 8.69 -1.54
N GLU A 186 -8.64 9.92 -1.58
CA GLU A 186 -9.80 10.36 -0.79
C GLU A 186 -11.02 10.46 -1.71
N ASP A 187 -12.06 9.71 -1.40
CA ASP A 187 -13.38 9.81 -2.03
C ASP A 187 -14.30 10.60 -1.09
N GLU A 188 -14.61 11.85 -1.45
CA GLU A 188 -15.46 12.77 -0.69
C GLU A 188 -16.96 12.39 -0.72
N THR A 189 -17.30 11.23 -1.29
CA THR A 189 -18.67 10.75 -1.32
C THR A 189 -19.09 10.27 0.06
N LYS A 190 -20.17 10.87 0.58
CA LYS A 190 -20.79 10.43 1.83
C LYS A 190 -21.51 9.10 1.64
N GLY A 191 -21.58 8.33 2.72
CA GLY A 191 -22.26 7.05 2.69
C GLY A 191 -22.57 6.51 4.08
N GLU A 192 -23.00 5.24 4.10
CA GLU A 192 -23.35 4.52 5.33
C GLU A 192 -22.85 3.08 5.23
N ILE A 193 -22.32 2.55 6.33
CA ILE A 193 -21.95 1.14 6.48
C ILE A 193 -22.47 0.65 7.83
N ASP A 194 -23.27 -0.40 7.82
CA ASP A 194 -23.83 -1.04 9.01
C ASP A 194 -24.55 -0.04 9.95
N GLY A 195 -25.30 0.91 9.36
CA GLY A 195 -26.04 1.96 10.11
C GLY A 195 -25.16 3.10 10.64
N LYS A 196 -23.87 3.17 10.23
CA LYS A 196 -22.95 4.24 10.60
C LYS A 196 -22.65 5.12 9.38
N GLU A 197 -23.08 6.37 9.44
CA GLU A 197 -22.79 7.38 8.42
C GLU A 197 -21.32 7.77 8.42
N TYR A 198 -20.78 8.12 7.23
CA TYR A 198 -19.46 8.71 7.07
C TYR A 198 -19.47 9.85 6.05
N ASP A 199 -18.55 10.79 6.21
CA ASP A 199 -18.43 11.96 5.34
C ASP A 199 -17.57 11.69 4.10
N LYS A 200 -16.57 10.78 4.21
CA LYS A 200 -15.66 10.42 3.13
C LYS A 200 -15.05 9.04 3.34
N THR A 201 -14.50 8.47 2.27
CA THR A 201 -13.71 7.25 2.33
C THR A 201 -12.24 7.51 2.01
N ILE A 202 -11.36 7.02 2.88
CA ILE A 202 -9.91 7.00 2.63
C ILE A 202 -9.53 5.63 2.09
N HIS A 203 -9.13 5.58 0.84
CA HIS A 203 -8.57 4.39 0.19
C HIS A 203 -7.05 4.42 0.33
N SER A 204 -6.44 3.32 0.78
CA SER A 204 -4.98 3.17 0.86
C SER A 204 -4.57 1.85 0.25
N ILE A 205 -3.60 1.86 -0.66
CA ILE A 205 -3.06 0.65 -1.28
C ILE A 205 -1.58 0.47 -0.96
N THR A 206 -1.22 -0.77 -0.62
CA THR A 206 0.15 -1.28 -0.59
C THR A 206 0.27 -2.35 -1.65
N TYR A 207 1.23 -2.22 -2.54
CA TYR A 207 1.43 -3.15 -3.64
C TYR A 207 2.87 -3.64 -3.66
N THR A 208 3.08 -4.93 -3.42
CA THR A 208 4.41 -5.56 -3.41
C THR A 208 4.69 -6.23 -4.74
N ILE A 209 5.83 -5.89 -5.32
CA ILE A 209 6.36 -6.51 -6.53
C ILE A 209 7.75 -7.08 -6.29
N ASP A 210 8.11 -8.13 -7.02
CA ASP A 210 9.46 -8.69 -7.03
C ASP A 210 10.25 -8.20 -8.23
N ALA A 211 11.50 -7.74 -8.00
CA ALA A 211 12.50 -7.50 -9.02
C ALA A 211 13.49 -8.66 -9.04
N GLU A 212 13.44 -9.47 -10.08
CA GLU A 212 14.28 -10.65 -10.25
C GLU A 212 15.66 -10.29 -10.81
N GLN A 213 15.77 -9.12 -11.44
CA GLN A 213 17.00 -8.64 -12.07
C GLN A 213 17.47 -7.35 -11.39
N GLY A 214 18.79 -7.14 -11.35
CA GLY A 214 19.41 -5.95 -10.78
C GLY A 214 20.63 -6.28 -9.94
N ILE A 215 21.03 -5.35 -9.10
CA ILE A 215 22.19 -5.46 -8.21
C ILE A 215 21.79 -6.28 -6.97
N PRO A 216 22.51 -7.40 -6.67
CA PRO A 216 22.33 -8.09 -5.40
C PRO A 216 22.74 -7.17 -4.24
N TRP A 217 21.83 -6.89 -3.31
CA TRP A 217 22.12 -6.03 -2.19
C TRP A 217 22.25 -6.77 -0.85
N ASN A 218 21.82 -8.03 -0.81
CA ASN A 218 21.86 -8.84 0.41
C ASN A 218 23.31 -9.30 0.68
N ILE A 219 24.18 -8.31 0.91
CA ILE A 219 25.56 -8.55 1.33
C ILE A 219 25.48 -8.99 2.79
N LYS A 220 25.66 -10.29 3.02
CA LYS A 220 25.95 -10.76 4.38
C LYS A 220 27.24 -10.05 4.83
N ARG A 221 27.10 -9.10 5.73
CA ARG A 221 28.22 -8.56 6.48
C ARG A 221 28.63 -9.54 7.57
#